data_e2d55b12bcccebdf9603ab0cb0209a63
#
_entry.id   e2d55b12bcccebdf9603ab0cb0209a63
#
_cell.length_a   1.000
_cell.length_b   1.000
_cell.length_c   1.000
_cell.angle_alpha   90.00
_cell.angle_beta   90.00
_cell.angle_gamma   90.00
#
_symmetry.space_group_name_H-M   'P 1'
#
loop_
_entity.id
_entity.type
_entity.pdbx_description
1 polymer ?
#
loop_
_entity_poly.entity_id
_entity_poly.type
_entity_poly.pdbx_seq_one_letter_code
_entity_poly.pdbx_strand_id
1 'polypeptide(L)'
;VDGLEIYEGLENDDCRCTGYVRSVEAVELAAARLRGEAPDIDSFRAHESTVMVVGEKQTVPPITGSAVGKSVWDVDGMDKTGGRLKFCDDYTAGDIGADTLLHGAFVWAPVPHAKINAVDYAAAGQAEGVVRIVTAADVPGMNKMGTWTPEQPVFCTDEVNFLGDHLALVVADTVEHARAAAKLVRIDYEELPGIYTMADGYRKNSFIVHTGRKSGDVEQAKQRPDIVKINVSKEIEPQEHACMEPVSAIGMVQDGKTTVYACTQAPFEIRSMLAKILDKPEEDIRVIVTPLGGGFGKKCDAFLEAPAAVAAQACGQPVKITLTRREDLLLTTKRHGYHTDYEIGFTPDGRFQYLDCRMFSDGGPYECESYSTLMTGALMSC
;
A
#
# COMPACT_ATOMS: atom_id res chain seq x y z
N VAL A 1 7.92 33.80 -22.56
CA VAL A 1 7.18 32.82 -21.75
C VAL A 1 7.24 33.34 -20.34
N ASP A 2 6.13 33.74 -19.76
CA ASP A 2 6.09 34.17 -18.37
C ASP A 2 5.78 32.97 -17.43
N GLY A 3 5.86 33.20 -16.12
CA GLY A 3 5.65 32.12 -15.14
C GLY A 3 4.25 31.51 -15.22
N LEU A 4 3.24 32.27 -15.62
CA LEU A 4 1.86 31.78 -15.77
C LEU A 4 1.72 30.82 -16.95
N GLU A 5 2.32 31.15 -18.11
CA GLU A 5 2.33 30.27 -19.29
C GLU A 5 3.06 28.95 -19.00
N ILE A 6 4.11 28.99 -18.16
CA ILE A 6 4.83 27.78 -17.71
C ILE A 6 3.94 26.94 -16.81
N TYR A 7 3.22 27.55 -15.86
CA TYR A 7 2.26 26.84 -15.01
C TYR A 7 1.17 26.17 -15.83
N GLU A 8 0.56 26.87 -16.78
CA GLU A 8 -0.45 26.31 -17.69
C GLU A 8 0.11 25.14 -18.52
N GLY A 9 1.37 25.24 -18.98
CA GLY A 9 2.06 24.16 -19.70
C GLY A 9 2.37 22.93 -18.85
N LEU A 10 2.50 23.10 -17.54
CA LEU A 10 2.75 22.01 -16.55
C LEU A 10 1.46 21.49 -15.90
N GLU A 11 0.30 22.05 -16.24
CA GLU A 11 -0.99 21.73 -15.62
C GLU A 11 -1.40 20.26 -15.79
N ASN A 12 -0.87 19.57 -16.79
CA ASN A 12 -1.10 18.15 -17.04
C ASN A 12 -0.09 17.23 -16.36
N ASP A 13 0.86 17.78 -15.60
CA ASP A 13 1.80 16.98 -14.80
C ASP A 13 1.20 16.73 -13.42
N ASP A 14 0.45 15.65 -13.29
CA ASP A 14 -0.29 15.26 -12.07
C ASP A 14 0.60 14.83 -10.89
N CYS A 15 1.89 15.08 -10.95
CA CYS A 15 2.81 14.75 -9.85
C CYS A 15 2.66 15.72 -8.68
N ARG A 16 1.92 15.35 -7.65
CA ARG A 16 1.84 16.08 -6.37
C ARG A 16 3.13 16.03 -5.53
N CYS A 17 4.16 15.35 -5.99
CA CYS A 17 5.38 15.09 -5.21
C CYS A 17 6.36 16.27 -5.19
N THR A 18 6.27 17.18 -6.15
CA THR A 18 7.19 18.32 -6.29
C THR A 18 6.44 19.64 -6.16
N GLY A 19 6.93 20.54 -5.32
CA GLY A 19 6.47 21.94 -5.37
C GLY A 19 6.87 22.52 -6.73
N TYR A 20 5.93 22.76 -7.59
CA TYR A 20 6.06 23.23 -9.00
C TYR A 20 6.95 24.46 -9.20
N VAL A 21 7.24 25.23 -8.15
CA VAL A 21 8.09 26.42 -8.19
C VAL A 21 9.44 26.15 -8.83
N ARG A 22 10.12 25.04 -8.45
CA ARG A 22 11.44 24.68 -9.00
C ARG A 22 11.38 24.26 -10.47
N SER A 23 10.29 23.63 -10.89
CA SER A 23 10.07 23.26 -12.28
C SER A 23 9.88 24.52 -13.15
N VAL A 24 9.10 25.48 -12.65
CA VAL A 24 8.91 26.78 -13.32
C VAL A 24 10.25 27.52 -13.43
N GLU A 25 10.99 27.66 -12.35
CA GLU A 25 12.31 28.30 -12.33
C GLU A 25 13.29 27.62 -13.32
N ALA A 26 13.27 26.28 -13.41
CA ALA A 26 14.12 25.53 -14.34
C ALA A 26 13.76 25.81 -15.81
N VAL A 27 12.47 25.90 -16.15
CA VAL A 27 12.00 26.24 -17.49
C VAL A 27 12.35 27.69 -17.84
N GLU A 28 12.16 28.64 -16.91
CA GLU A 28 12.57 30.04 -17.08
C GLU A 28 14.06 30.18 -17.37
N LEU A 29 14.89 29.48 -16.57
CA LEU A 29 16.35 29.43 -16.78
C LEU A 29 16.73 28.85 -18.14
N ALA A 30 16.09 27.75 -18.54
CA ALA A 30 16.33 27.15 -19.84
C ALA A 30 15.93 28.08 -20.99
N ALA A 31 14.78 28.73 -20.88
CA ALA A 31 14.30 29.71 -21.87
C ALA A 31 15.24 30.93 -21.98
N ALA A 32 15.73 31.45 -20.86
CA ALA A 32 16.70 32.54 -20.86
C ALA A 32 18.01 32.16 -21.56
N ARG A 33 18.52 30.96 -21.29
CA ARG A 33 19.72 30.44 -21.98
C ARG A 33 19.52 30.26 -23.48
N LEU A 34 18.36 29.77 -23.90
CA LEU A 34 18.04 29.62 -25.33
C LEU A 34 17.95 30.97 -26.05
N ARG A 35 17.59 32.03 -25.34
CA ARG A 35 17.62 33.41 -25.89
C ARG A 35 19.03 34.03 -25.89
N GLY A 36 20.05 33.31 -25.42
CA GLY A 36 21.41 33.82 -25.33
C GLY A 36 21.66 34.75 -24.14
N GLU A 37 20.74 34.81 -23.21
CA GLU A 37 20.91 35.52 -21.95
C GLU A 37 21.83 34.68 -21.05
N ALA A 38 22.67 35.34 -20.25
CA ALA A 38 23.48 34.69 -19.22
C ALA A 38 22.89 35.00 -17.84
N PRO A 39 21.77 34.34 -17.47
CA PRO A 39 21.17 34.58 -16.18
C PRO A 39 22.13 34.15 -15.09
N ASP A 40 22.23 34.95 -14.05
CA ASP A 40 22.98 34.61 -12.86
C ASP A 40 22.32 33.37 -12.22
N ILE A 41 22.99 32.23 -12.34
CA ILE A 41 22.51 30.96 -11.73
C ILE A 41 22.36 31.13 -10.22
N ASP A 42 23.17 31.94 -9.58
CA ASP A 42 23.10 32.16 -8.14
C ASP A 42 21.87 32.98 -7.74
N SER A 43 21.27 33.76 -8.66
CA SER A 43 19.98 34.41 -8.41
C SER A 43 18.81 33.43 -8.35
N PHE A 44 18.86 32.33 -9.12
CA PHE A 44 17.89 31.19 -9.03
C PHE A 44 18.19 30.28 -7.85
N ARG A 45 19.40 30.32 -7.31
CA ARG A 45 19.83 29.59 -6.12
C ARG A 45 19.62 30.37 -4.82
N ALA A 46 19.32 31.65 -4.89
CA ALA A 46 19.23 32.57 -3.74
C ALA A 46 18.09 32.25 -2.76
N HIS A 47 17.21 31.28 -3.07
CA HIS A 47 16.35 30.65 -2.07
C HIS A 47 17.09 29.51 -1.40
N GLU A 48 18.17 29.81 -0.65
CA GLU A 48 18.86 28.96 0.34
C GLU A 48 18.97 27.45 0.01
N SER A 49 19.25 27.07 -1.22
CA SER A 49 19.60 25.70 -1.53
C SER A 49 21.11 25.58 -1.70
N THR A 50 21.75 25.05 -0.70
CA THR A 50 23.17 24.67 -0.77
C THR A 50 23.35 23.70 -1.95
N VAL A 51 24.27 24.02 -2.85
CA VAL A 51 24.63 23.18 -3.99
C VAL A 51 25.18 21.86 -3.48
N MET A 52 24.55 20.75 -3.89
CA MET A 52 25.16 19.45 -3.67
C MET A 52 26.39 19.28 -4.54
N VAL A 53 27.53 19.08 -3.92
CA VAL A 53 28.70 18.52 -4.59
C VAL A 53 28.49 17.00 -4.63
N VAL A 54 28.29 16.44 -5.83
CA VAL A 54 28.16 15.01 -6.02
C VAL A 54 29.44 14.33 -5.54
N GLY A 55 29.34 13.50 -4.50
CA GLY A 55 30.44 12.68 -4.01
C GLY A 55 30.82 12.88 -2.52
N GLU A 56 30.41 13.94 -1.85
CA GLU A 56 30.66 14.12 -0.42
C GLU A 56 29.40 13.88 0.41
N LYS A 57 29.54 13.09 1.47
CA LYS A 57 28.45 12.88 2.44
C LYS A 57 28.33 14.16 3.27
N GLN A 58 27.39 15.02 2.94
CA GLN A 58 27.07 16.17 3.76
C GLN A 58 26.21 15.74 4.95
N THR A 59 26.58 16.17 6.14
CA THR A 59 25.77 16.00 7.34
C THR A 59 24.76 17.14 7.42
N VAL A 60 23.51 16.80 7.70
CA VAL A 60 22.48 17.80 8.00
C VAL A 60 22.94 18.62 9.22
N PRO A 61 23.00 19.97 9.13
CA PRO A 61 23.38 20.78 10.26
C PRO A 61 22.45 20.56 11.45
N PRO A 62 22.96 20.49 12.68
CA PRO A 62 22.09 20.34 13.85
C PRO A 62 21.16 21.56 13.97
N ILE A 63 19.87 21.29 14.24
CA ILE A 63 18.88 22.34 14.50
C ILE A 63 19.22 22.99 15.85
N THR A 64 19.63 24.25 15.82
CA THR A 64 19.89 25.03 17.05
C THR A 64 18.67 25.91 17.37
N GLY A 65 18.06 25.72 18.54
CA GLY A 65 16.88 26.46 19.00
C GLY A 65 15.57 25.88 18.50
N SER A 66 14.49 26.69 18.40
CA SER A 66 13.17 26.26 17.96
C SER A 66 13.15 25.99 16.45
N ALA A 67 12.62 24.84 16.02
CA ALA A 67 12.40 24.51 14.62
C ALA A 67 11.12 25.15 14.04
N VAL A 68 10.22 25.62 14.91
CA VAL A 68 8.93 26.22 14.49
C VAL A 68 9.19 27.53 13.73
N GLY A 69 8.61 27.62 12.54
CA GLY A 69 8.73 28.79 11.65
C GLY A 69 10.09 28.90 10.93
N LYS A 70 10.91 27.85 10.93
CA LYS A 70 12.17 27.79 10.20
C LYS A 70 12.12 26.74 9.10
N SER A 71 12.77 27.01 7.97
CA SER A 71 13.06 25.99 6.95
C SER A 71 14.16 25.09 7.51
N VAL A 72 13.82 23.83 7.74
CA VAL A 72 14.76 22.77 8.14
C VAL A 72 14.92 21.77 7.00
N TRP A 73 16.10 21.21 6.87
CA TRP A 73 16.37 20.19 5.87
C TRP A 73 15.61 18.90 6.17
N ASP A 74 15.10 18.27 5.13
CA ASP A 74 14.59 16.89 5.22
C ASP A 74 15.77 15.97 5.62
N VAL A 75 15.56 15.15 6.65
CA VAL A 75 16.60 14.30 7.26
C VAL A 75 17.26 13.37 6.24
N ASP A 76 16.49 12.87 5.30
CA ASP A 76 16.94 11.94 4.24
C ASP A 76 16.98 12.59 2.84
N GLY A 77 16.71 13.89 2.75
CA GLY A 77 16.65 14.62 1.47
C GLY A 77 17.95 14.55 0.67
N MET A 78 19.09 14.58 1.35
CA MET A 78 20.41 14.47 0.72
C MET A 78 20.66 13.07 0.15
N ASP A 79 20.22 12.04 0.83
CA ASP A 79 20.37 10.66 0.37
C ASP A 79 19.38 10.35 -0.77
N LYS A 80 18.16 10.90 -0.72
CA LYS A 80 17.17 10.84 -1.81
C LYS A 80 17.73 11.44 -3.09
N THR A 81 18.16 12.69 -3.03
CA THR A 81 18.68 13.42 -4.20
C THR A 81 20.01 12.88 -4.71
N GLY A 82 20.81 12.28 -3.83
CA GLY A 82 22.10 11.65 -4.17
C GLY A 82 21.99 10.21 -4.64
N GLY A 83 20.79 9.62 -4.69
CA GLY A 83 20.58 8.22 -5.07
C GLY A 83 21.17 7.21 -4.06
N ARG A 84 21.39 7.60 -2.82
CA ARG A 84 21.96 6.74 -1.78
C ARG A 84 20.90 6.15 -0.84
N LEU A 85 19.70 6.75 -0.83
CA LEU A 85 18.62 6.22 -0.03
C LEU A 85 18.21 4.84 -0.56
N LYS A 86 18.18 3.86 0.32
CA LYS A 86 17.76 2.50 -0.01
C LYS A 86 16.31 2.29 0.38
N PHE A 87 15.50 1.88 -0.59
CA PHE A 87 14.15 1.37 -0.37
C PHE A 87 14.20 -0.13 -0.05
N CYS A 88 13.07 -0.72 0.33
CA CYS A 88 13.07 -2.10 0.81
C CYS A 88 13.69 -3.11 -0.17
N ASP A 89 13.43 -2.96 -1.46
CA ASP A 89 13.99 -3.84 -2.50
C ASP A 89 15.50 -3.67 -2.72
N ASP A 90 16.06 -2.50 -2.38
CA ASP A 90 17.49 -2.21 -2.54
C ASP A 90 18.38 -2.87 -1.48
N TYR A 91 17.79 -3.41 -0.39
CA TYR A 91 18.55 -4.04 0.67
C TYR A 91 19.13 -5.38 0.21
N THR A 92 20.42 -5.54 0.44
CA THR A 92 21.18 -6.79 0.17
C THR A 92 21.39 -7.58 1.47
N ALA A 93 21.95 -8.79 1.37
CA ALA A 93 22.34 -9.58 2.52
C ALA A 93 23.27 -8.79 3.47
N GLY A 94 24.26 -8.09 2.93
CA GLY A 94 25.20 -7.28 3.71
C GLY A 94 24.54 -6.11 4.45
N ASP A 95 23.48 -5.51 3.91
CA ASP A 95 22.77 -4.41 4.56
C ASP A 95 21.98 -4.84 5.80
N ILE A 96 21.55 -6.11 5.81
CA ILE A 96 20.82 -6.71 6.96
C ILE A 96 21.73 -7.52 7.87
N GLY A 97 23.03 -7.53 7.62
CA GLY A 97 24.03 -8.26 8.43
C GLY A 97 23.95 -9.78 8.27
N ALA A 98 23.54 -10.27 7.09
CA ALA A 98 23.44 -11.68 6.76
C ALA A 98 24.44 -12.07 5.66
N ASP A 99 24.83 -13.36 5.63
CA ASP A 99 25.72 -13.90 4.59
C ASP A 99 24.97 -14.18 3.29
N THR A 100 23.68 -14.52 3.38
CA THR A 100 22.81 -14.90 2.26
C THR A 100 21.48 -14.21 2.35
N LEU A 101 20.81 -14.05 1.21
CA LEU A 101 19.45 -13.55 1.10
C LEU A 101 18.71 -14.38 0.05
N LEU A 102 17.73 -15.15 0.49
CA LEU A 102 16.86 -15.92 -0.39
C LEU A 102 15.75 -15.04 -0.96
N HIS A 103 15.13 -15.50 -2.04
CA HIS A 103 14.07 -14.78 -2.75
C HIS A 103 12.80 -15.62 -2.83
N GLY A 104 11.65 -14.98 -2.56
CA GLY A 104 10.35 -15.60 -2.62
C GLY A 104 9.54 -15.18 -3.86
N ALA A 105 8.80 -16.13 -4.43
CA ALA A 105 7.79 -15.88 -5.45
C ALA A 105 6.51 -16.64 -5.12
N PHE A 106 5.36 -15.95 -5.21
CA PHE A 106 4.07 -16.54 -4.86
C PHE A 106 3.52 -17.49 -5.93
N VAL A 107 2.81 -18.49 -5.45
CA VAL A 107 1.85 -19.30 -6.24
C VAL A 107 0.48 -18.68 -6.03
N TRP A 108 0.05 -17.87 -6.97
CA TRP A 108 -1.18 -17.09 -6.90
C TRP A 108 -2.43 -17.93 -7.18
N ALA A 109 -3.58 -17.44 -6.72
CA ALA A 109 -4.87 -17.99 -7.08
C ALA A 109 -5.04 -18.03 -8.61
N PRO A 110 -5.54 -19.16 -9.17
CA PRO A 110 -5.67 -19.32 -10.62
C PRO A 110 -6.85 -18.51 -11.19
N VAL A 111 -7.87 -18.28 -10.36
CA VAL A 111 -9.12 -17.56 -10.69
C VAL A 111 -9.59 -16.77 -9.48
N PRO A 112 -10.51 -15.80 -9.64
CA PRO A 112 -10.95 -14.94 -8.53
C PRO A 112 -11.68 -15.65 -7.40
N HIS A 113 -12.39 -16.77 -7.69
CA HIS A 113 -13.10 -17.53 -6.67
C HIS A 113 -13.12 -19.01 -7.04
N ALA A 114 -12.51 -19.85 -6.22
CA ALA A 114 -12.43 -21.28 -6.46
C ALA A 114 -12.26 -22.08 -5.19
N LYS A 115 -12.78 -23.29 -5.21
CA LYS A 115 -12.41 -24.35 -4.28
C LYS A 115 -11.15 -25.03 -4.79
N ILE A 116 -10.17 -25.19 -3.93
CA ILE A 116 -8.91 -25.87 -4.23
C ILE A 116 -9.04 -27.35 -3.87
N ASN A 117 -8.90 -28.22 -4.85
CA ASN A 117 -8.98 -29.65 -4.66
C ASN A 117 -7.61 -30.26 -4.32
N ALA A 118 -6.57 -29.83 -5.04
CA ALA A 118 -5.18 -30.27 -4.79
C ALA A 118 -4.17 -29.28 -5.37
N VAL A 119 -2.97 -29.26 -4.79
CA VAL A 119 -1.83 -28.49 -5.32
C VAL A 119 -0.63 -29.44 -5.44
N ASP A 120 -0.08 -29.57 -6.65
CA ASP A 120 1.11 -30.37 -6.93
C ASP A 120 2.35 -29.47 -7.01
N TYR A 121 3.23 -29.62 -6.04
CA TYR A 121 4.49 -28.91 -5.90
C TYR A 121 5.70 -29.70 -6.41
N ALA A 122 5.56 -30.93 -6.89
CA ALA A 122 6.68 -31.84 -7.13
C ALA A 122 7.69 -31.28 -8.15
N ALA A 123 7.22 -30.75 -9.27
CA ALA A 123 8.09 -30.16 -10.29
C ALA A 123 8.76 -28.88 -9.81
N ALA A 124 8.05 -28.05 -9.05
CA ALA A 124 8.60 -26.81 -8.49
C ALA A 124 9.68 -27.12 -7.43
N GLY A 125 9.45 -28.12 -6.57
CA GLY A 125 10.41 -28.50 -5.52
C GLY A 125 11.71 -29.10 -6.04
N GLN A 126 11.75 -29.56 -7.29
CA GLN A 126 12.94 -30.08 -7.95
C GLN A 126 13.61 -29.08 -8.91
N ALA A 127 13.05 -27.89 -9.06
CA ALA A 127 13.59 -26.87 -9.95
C ALA A 127 14.91 -26.30 -9.40
N GLU A 128 15.73 -25.79 -10.32
CA GLU A 128 17.04 -25.22 -10.01
C GLU A 128 16.92 -24.08 -8.96
N GLY A 129 17.82 -24.07 -7.99
CA GLY A 129 17.93 -23.03 -6.98
C GLY A 129 16.83 -23.02 -5.91
N VAL A 130 15.81 -23.88 -6.02
CA VAL A 130 14.72 -23.92 -5.03
C VAL A 130 15.21 -24.50 -3.72
N VAL A 131 15.01 -23.74 -2.65
CA VAL A 131 15.38 -24.13 -1.27
C VAL A 131 14.19 -24.74 -0.55
N ARG A 132 12.99 -24.13 -0.69
CA ARG A 132 11.78 -24.58 0.00
C ARG A 132 10.53 -24.06 -0.69
N ILE A 133 9.44 -24.79 -0.55
CA ILE A 133 8.09 -24.31 -0.83
C ILE A 133 7.37 -24.17 0.51
N VAL A 134 7.01 -22.95 0.84
CA VAL A 134 6.35 -22.57 2.10
C VAL A 134 4.84 -22.51 1.86
N THR A 135 4.08 -23.14 2.75
CA THR A 135 2.62 -23.28 2.64
C THR A 135 1.95 -22.98 3.98
N ALA A 136 0.63 -23.11 4.06
CA ALA A 136 -0.10 -22.98 5.31
C ALA A 136 0.40 -23.91 6.43
N ALA A 137 0.97 -25.08 6.09
CA ALA A 137 1.54 -26.02 7.06
C ALA A 137 2.80 -25.48 7.75
N ASP A 138 3.46 -24.47 7.20
CA ASP A 138 4.64 -23.83 7.77
C ASP A 138 4.29 -22.65 8.69
N VAL A 139 3.03 -22.25 8.78
CA VAL A 139 2.57 -21.18 9.67
C VAL A 139 2.44 -21.72 11.08
N PRO A 140 3.26 -21.28 12.05
CA PRO A 140 3.28 -21.91 13.37
C PRO A 140 2.08 -21.54 14.24
N GLY A 141 1.48 -20.39 14.02
CA GLY A 141 0.33 -19.89 14.79
C GLY A 141 -0.92 -19.70 13.93
N MET A 142 -1.47 -18.49 13.94
CA MET A 142 -2.68 -18.17 13.23
C MET A 142 -2.42 -17.96 11.73
N ASN A 143 -2.93 -18.84 10.88
CA ASN A 143 -2.84 -18.67 9.41
C ASN A 143 -3.84 -17.63 8.88
N LYS A 144 -3.87 -16.45 9.49
CA LYS A 144 -4.72 -15.33 9.07
C LYS A 144 -4.00 -14.01 9.30
N MET A 145 -4.13 -13.10 8.35
CA MET A 145 -3.63 -11.74 8.41
C MET A 145 -4.76 -10.73 8.21
N GLY A 146 -4.52 -9.49 8.53
CA GLY A 146 -5.45 -8.37 8.50
C GLY A 146 -5.21 -7.44 9.67
N THR A 147 -5.16 -6.14 9.41
CA THR A 147 -4.79 -5.14 10.41
C THR A 147 -5.83 -5.02 11.52
N TRP A 148 -7.10 -4.95 11.16
CA TRP A 148 -8.22 -4.81 12.11
C TRP A 148 -8.91 -6.15 12.37
N THR A 149 -9.27 -6.85 11.31
CA THR A 149 -9.93 -8.14 11.38
C THR A 149 -9.11 -9.17 10.62
N PRO A 150 -8.48 -10.13 11.30
CA PRO A 150 -7.66 -11.14 10.64
C PRO A 150 -8.54 -12.19 9.94
N GLU A 151 -8.85 -11.96 8.68
CA GLU A 151 -9.70 -12.84 7.85
C GLU A 151 -8.94 -13.46 6.69
N GLN A 152 -8.02 -12.69 6.05
CA GLN A 152 -7.28 -13.15 4.90
C GLN A 152 -6.27 -14.23 5.30
N PRO A 153 -6.26 -15.42 4.69
CA PRO A 153 -5.24 -16.43 4.96
C PRO A 153 -3.83 -15.93 4.61
N VAL A 154 -2.82 -16.26 5.42
CA VAL A 154 -1.42 -16.08 5.03
C VAL A 154 -1.10 -16.98 3.85
N PHE A 155 -1.60 -18.20 3.85
CA PHE A 155 -1.64 -19.10 2.70
C PHE A 155 -2.98 -19.83 2.65
N CYS A 156 -3.66 -19.77 1.50
CA CYS A 156 -4.93 -20.44 1.29
C CYS A 156 -4.76 -21.96 1.20
N THR A 157 -5.75 -22.70 1.69
CA THR A 157 -5.77 -24.19 1.67
C THR A 157 -6.90 -24.72 0.80
N ASP A 158 -8.14 -24.32 1.12
CA ASP A 158 -9.33 -24.96 0.59
C ASP A 158 -10.08 -24.08 -0.44
N GLU A 159 -9.97 -22.76 -0.29
CA GLU A 159 -10.70 -21.79 -1.10
C GLU A 159 -9.86 -20.52 -1.32
N VAL A 160 -10.01 -19.93 -2.49
CA VAL A 160 -9.47 -18.62 -2.84
C VAL A 160 -10.62 -17.69 -3.19
N ASN A 161 -10.53 -16.40 -2.76
CA ASN A 161 -11.59 -15.43 -2.86
C ASN A 161 -11.24 -14.23 -3.76
N PHE A 162 -9.98 -14.10 -4.18
CA PHE A 162 -9.56 -13.14 -5.20
C PHE A 162 -8.21 -13.55 -5.82
N LEU A 163 -7.83 -12.90 -6.92
CA LEU A 163 -6.59 -13.22 -7.65
C LEU A 163 -5.31 -13.00 -6.85
N GLY A 164 -5.33 -12.17 -5.81
CA GLY A 164 -4.20 -11.91 -4.93
C GLY A 164 -4.05 -12.91 -3.77
N ASP A 165 -4.98 -13.83 -3.63
CA ASP A 165 -4.79 -14.94 -2.69
C ASP A 165 -3.65 -15.85 -3.18
N HIS A 166 -2.87 -16.36 -2.25
CA HIS A 166 -1.74 -17.20 -2.57
C HIS A 166 -1.77 -18.51 -1.79
N LEU A 167 -1.40 -19.58 -2.49
CA LEU A 167 -1.42 -20.96 -1.99
C LEU A 167 -0.10 -21.37 -1.38
N ALA A 168 1.00 -20.78 -1.87
CA ALA A 168 2.34 -21.05 -1.42
C ALA A 168 3.31 -19.93 -1.78
N LEU A 169 4.48 -19.95 -1.16
CA LEU A 169 5.65 -19.17 -1.53
C LEU A 169 6.80 -20.12 -1.91
N VAL A 170 7.25 -20.03 -3.15
CA VAL A 170 8.45 -20.73 -3.59
C VAL A 170 9.66 -19.87 -3.21
N VAL A 171 10.58 -20.43 -2.41
CA VAL A 171 11.80 -19.77 -1.95
C VAL A 171 12.99 -20.38 -2.68
N ALA A 172 13.82 -19.53 -3.30
CA ALA A 172 15.00 -19.95 -4.06
C ALA A 172 16.19 -19.01 -3.80
N ASP A 173 17.35 -19.37 -4.34
CA ASP A 173 18.59 -18.59 -4.26
C ASP A 173 18.54 -17.28 -5.05
N THR A 174 17.72 -17.23 -6.12
CA THR A 174 17.50 -16.03 -6.95
C THR A 174 16.00 -15.79 -7.18
N VAL A 175 15.64 -14.55 -7.50
CA VAL A 175 14.26 -14.21 -7.84
C VAL A 175 13.81 -14.88 -9.15
N GLU A 176 14.72 -15.08 -10.09
CA GLU A 176 14.49 -15.75 -11.36
C GLU A 176 14.12 -17.22 -11.13
N HIS A 177 14.90 -17.94 -10.31
CA HIS A 177 14.62 -19.32 -9.95
C HIS A 177 13.29 -19.46 -9.20
N ALA A 178 13.03 -18.60 -8.21
CA ALA A 178 11.77 -18.60 -7.47
C ALA A 178 10.56 -18.42 -8.40
N ARG A 179 10.61 -17.42 -9.31
CA ARG A 179 9.54 -17.14 -10.27
C ARG A 179 9.38 -18.23 -11.34
N ALA A 180 10.48 -18.81 -11.80
CA ALA A 180 10.43 -19.93 -12.75
C ALA A 180 9.78 -21.16 -12.12
N ALA A 181 10.18 -21.51 -10.90
CA ALA A 181 9.66 -22.66 -10.16
C ALA A 181 8.18 -22.46 -9.77
N ALA A 182 7.77 -21.27 -9.35
CA ALA A 182 6.37 -20.99 -9.02
C ALA A 182 5.40 -21.29 -10.19
N LYS A 183 5.84 -21.09 -11.43
CA LYS A 183 5.04 -21.42 -12.64
C LYS A 183 4.92 -22.92 -12.92
N LEU A 184 5.72 -23.76 -12.27
CA LEU A 184 5.67 -25.22 -12.41
C LEU A 184 4.64 -25.87 -11.48
N VAL A 185 4.13 -25.13 -10.50
CA VAL A 185 3.10 -25.61 -9.59
C VAL A 185 1.79 -25.80 -10.37
N ARG A 186 1.17 -26.95 -10.15
CA ARG A 186 -0.12 -27.28 -10.76
C ARG A 186 -1.21 -27.23 -9.70
N ILE A 187 -2.32 -26.55 -10.02
CA ILE A 187 -3.44 -26.38 -9.12
C ILE A 187 -4.65 -27.07 -9.74
N ASP A 188 -5.24 -28.01 -9.04
CA ASP A 188 -6.54 -28.61 -9.35
C ASP A 188 -7.61 -27.86 -8.55
N TYR A 189 -8.57 -27.25 -9.24
CA TYR A 189 -9.57 -26.42 -8.62
C TYR A 189 -10.93 -26.49 -9.34
N GLU A 190 -11.97 -26.12 -8.61
CA GLU A 190 -13.33 -25.94 -9.11
C GLU A 190 -13.68 -24.46 -9.00
N GLU A 191 -13.94 -23.80 -10.13
CA GLU A 191 -14.33 -22.40 -10.15
C GLU A 191 -15.72 -22.20 -9.54
N LEU A 192 -15.84 -21.23 -8.63
CA LEU A 192 -17.07 -20.88 -7.94
C LEU A 192 -17.64 -19.54 -8.44
N PRO A 193 -18.97 -19.35 -8.35
CA PRO A 193 -19.59 -18.08 -8.72
C PRO A 193 -19.10 -16.93 -7.80
N GLY A 194 -18.48 -15.92 -8.38
CA GLY A 194 -18.03 -14.73 -7.67
C GLY A 194 -19.08 -13.62 -7.56
N ILE A 195 -18.79 -12.62 -6.73
CA ILE A 195 -19.51 -11.35 -6.64
C ILE A 195 -18.50 -10.25 -6.98
N TYR A 196 -18.72 -9.55 -8.10
CA TYR A 196 -17.73 -8.63 -8.66
C TYR A 196 -18.19 -7.17 -8.69
N THR A 197 -19.42 -6.89 -8.25
CA THR A 197 -19.94 -5.52 -8.20
C THR A 197 -20.68 -5.26 -6.90
N MET A 198 -20.64 -4.02 -6.43
CA MET A 198 -21.41 -3.57 -5.26
C MET A 198 -22.92 -3.85 -5.43
N ALA A 199 -23.46 -3.68 -6.64
CA ALA A 199 -24.86 -3.95 -6.93
C ALA A 199 -25.23 -5.44 -6.77
N ASP A 200 -24.33 -6.34 -7.17
CA ASP A 200 -24.51 -7.78 -6.96
C ASP A 200 -24.38 -8.15 -5.48
N GLY A 201 -23.41 -7.56 -4.76
CA GLY A 201 -23.26 -7.73 -3.32
C GLY A 201 -24.53 -7.31 -2.57
N TYR A 202 -25.06 -6.15 -2.90
CA TYR A 202 -26.32 -5.68 -2.31
C TYR A 202 -27.50 -6.60 -2.59
N ARG A 203 -27.69 -7.01 -3.85
CA ARG A 203 -28.79 -7.91 -4.25
C ARG A 203 -28.71 -9.28 -3.58
N LYS A 204 -27.51 -9.79 -3.36
CA LYS A 204 -27.25 -11.08 -2.71
C LYS A 204 -27.15 -10.98 -1.19
N ASN A 205 -27.33 -9.78 -0.62
CA ASN A 205 -27.17 -9.50 0.81
C ASN A 205 -25.80 -9.96 1.37
N SER A 206 -24.76 -9.76 0.55
CA SER A 206 -23.38 -10.09 0.90
C SER A 206 -22.68 -8.83 1.39
N PHE A 207 -22.67 -8.63 2.71
CA PHE A 207 -22.05 -7.50 3.37
C PHE A 207 -20.93 -7.96 4.28
N ILE A 208 -19.77 -7.29 4.21
CA ILE A 208 -18.69 -7.42 5.19
C ILE A 208 -19.13 -6.74 6.49
N VAL A 209 -19.63 -5.51 6.38
CA VAL A 209 -20.08 -4.72 7.52
C VAL A 209 -21.31 -3.89 7.13
N HIS A 210 -22.19 -3.71 8.09
CA HIS A 210 -23.33 -2.79 7.98
C HIS A 210 -23.36 -1.91 9.24
N THR A 211 -23.30 -0.61 9.04
CA THR A 211 -23.28 0.37 10.13
C THR A 211 -24.06 1.63 9.75
N GLY A 212 -24.36 2.47 10.73
CA GLY A 212 -25.00 3.76 10.50
C GLY A 212 -24.89 4.67 11.70
N ARG A 213 -25.00 5.96 11.47
CA ARG A 213 -25.08 7.00 12.50
C ARG A 213 -26.33 7.83 12.31
N LYS A 214 -26.90 8.29 13.42
CA LYS A 214 -28.01 9.21 13.42
C LYS A 214 -27.75 10.27 14.47
N SER A 215 -28.01 11.54 14.12
CA SER A 215 -27.97 12.68 15.03
C SER A 215 -29.17 13.58 14.74
N GLY A 216 -29.82 14.08 15.77
CA GLY A 216 -31.04 14.89 15.63
C GLY A 216 -32.25 14.13 15.08
N ASP A 217 -33.17 14.86 14.51
CA ASP A 217 -34.43 14.33 13.93
C ASP A 217 -34.54 14.71 12.45
N VAL A 218 -33.90 13.90 11.60
CA VAL A 218 -33.91 14.07 10.14
C VAL A 218 -35.30 13.89 9.57
N GLU A 219 -36.12 12.97 10.10
CA GLU A 219 -37.46 12.74 9.62
C GLU A 219 -38.38 13.93 9.87
N GLN A 220 -38.27 14.58 11.04
CA GLN A 220 -38.98 15.81 11.31
C GLN A 220 -38.50 16.95 10.37
N ALA A 221 -37.21 17.08 10.16
CA ALA A 221 -36.68 18.09 9.26
C ALA A 221 -37.16 17.91 7.81
N LYS A 222 -37.26 16.67 7.32
CA LYS A 222 -37.78 16.33 5.98
C LYS A 222 -39.26 16.74 5.79
N GLN A 223 -40.07 16.80 6.84
CA GLN A 223 -41.49 17.11 6.77
C GLN A 223 -41.76 18.62 6.74
N ARG A 224 -40.76 19.46 6.97
CA ARG A 224 -40.94 20.90 6.97
C ARG A 224 -41.28 21.42 5.53
N PRO A 225 -42.34 22.27 5.39
CA PRO A 225 -42.76 22.71 4.05
C PRO A 225 -41.85 23.76 3.42
N ASP A 226 -40.98 24.40 4.21
CA ASP A 226 -40.06 25.44 3.80
C ASP A 226 -38.66 24.88 3.34
N ILE A 227 -38.52 23.56 3.29
CA ILE A 227 -37.25 22.95 2.94
C ILE A 227 -37.08 22.78 1.42
N VAL A 228 -35.99 23.30 0.89
CA VAL A 228 -35.52 23.00 -0.45
C VAL A 228 -34.69 21.72 -0.37
N LYS A 229 -35.14 20.67 -1.08
CA LYS A 229 -34.48 19.36 -1.12
C LYS A 229 -33.60 19.22 -2.35
N ILE A 230 -32.40 18.74 -2.15
CA ILE A 230 -31.46 18.39 -3.22
C ILE A 230 -31.12 16.92 -3.09
N ASN A 231 -31.33 16.17 -4.17
CA ASN A 231 -30.95 14.77 -4.26
C ASN A 231 -29.74 14.63 -5.16
N VAL A 232 -28.71 13.95 -4.68
CA VAL A 232 -27.47 13.71 -5.43
C VAL A 232 -27.10 12.25 -5.30
N SER A 233 -26.91 11.59 -6.43
CA SER A 233 -26.30 10.25 -6.49
C SER A 233 -24.91 10.37 -7.12
N LYS A 234 -23.92 9.73 -6.53
CA LYS A 234 -22.55 9.72 -7.00
C LYS A 234 -21.98 8.31 -6.97
N GLU A 235 -21.23 8.02 -8.01
CA GLU A 235 -20.43 6.81 -8.12
C GLU A 235 -18.95 7.20 -8.21
N ILE A 236 -18.12 6.51 -7.43
CA ILE A 236 -16.67 6.71 -7.36
C ILE A 236 -16.05 5.34 -7.60
N GLU A 237 -15.34 5.20 -8.69
CA GLU A 237 -14.68 3.95 -9.06
C GLU A 237 -13.55 3.58 -8.07
N PRO A 238 -13.26 2.27 -7.90
CA PRO A 238 -12.04 1.83 -7.23
C PRO A 238 -10.81 2.40 -7.93
N GLN A 239 -9.76 2.69 -7.16
CA GLN A 239 -8.55 3.25 -7.74
C GLN A 239 -7.30 2.56 -7.20
N GLU A 240 -6.37 2.24 -8.10
CA GLU A 240 -5.03 1.80 -7.74
C GLU A 240 -4.20 2.98 -7.22
N HIS A 241 -3.46 2.75 -6.14
CA HIS A 241 -2.60 3.76 -5.52
C HIS A 241 -1.35 4.08 -6.35
N ALA A 242 -0.90 3.13 -7.17
CA ALA A 242 0.23 3.21 -8.08
C ALA A 242 1.51 3.78 -7.43
N CYS A 243 1.82 3.36 -6.20
CA CYS A 243 3.05 3.76 -5.51
C CYS A 243 4.26 3.51 -6.41
N MET A 244 5.21 4.46 -6.48
CA MET A 244 6.42 4.26 -7.30
C MET A 244 7.23 3.06 -6.81
N GLU A 245 7.33 2.86 -5.49
CA GLU A 245 7.90 1.66 -4.89
C GLU A 245 6.84 0.55 -4.83
N PRO A 246 7.02 -0.60 -5.54
CA PRO A 246 6.18 -1.79 -5.34
C PRO A 246 6.29 -2.31 -3.90
N VAL A 247 5.31 -3.10 -3.46
CA VAL A 247 5.38 -3.70 -2.12
C VAL A 247 6.53 -4.69 -2.06
N SER A 248 7.34 -4.56 -0.99
CA SER A 248 8.49 -5.42 -0.71
C SER A 248 8.63 -5.65 0.80
N ALA A 249 9.08 -6.84 1.19
CA ALA A 249 9.41 -7.17 2.57
C ALA A 249 10.58 -8.16 2.64
N ILE A 250 11.35 -8.10 3.75
CA ILE A 250 12.41 -9.07 4.05
C ILE A 250 12.19 -9.60 5.46
N GLY A 251 11.94 -10.89 5.58
CA GLY A 251 11.92 -11.59 6.86
C GLY A 251 13.30 -12.13 7.24
N MET A 252 13.66 -12.07 8.51
CA MET A 252 14.89 -12.62 9.06
C MET A 252 14.65 -13.14 10.47
N VAL A 253 15.22 -14.30 10.80
CA VAL A 253 15.20 -14.84 12.16
C VAL A 253 16.64 -14.96 12.65
N GLN A 254 16.94 -14.35 13.78
CA GLN A 254 18.24 -14.40 14.42
C GLN A 254 18.06 -14.48 15.94
N ASP A 255 18.76 -15.39 16.61
CA ASP A 255 18.73 -15.59 18.06
C ASP A 255 17.30 -15.73 18.63
N GLY A 256 16.42 -16.45 17.90
CA GLY A 256 15.02 -16.65 18.26
C GLY A 256 14.09 -15.46 17.94
N LYS A 257 14.62 -14.29 17.66
CA LYS A 257 13.86 -13.08 17.30
C LYS A 257 13.60 -13.00 15.81
N THR A 258 12.43 -12.48 15.46
CA THR A 258 12.06 -12.22 14.06
C THR A 258 12.15 -10.72 13.76
N THR A 259 12.93 -10.38 12.76
CA THR A 259 12.99 -9.02 12.22
C THR A 259 12.38 -8.99 10.82
N VAL A 260 11.50 -8.02 10.56
CA VAL A 260 10.95 -7.79 9.22
C VAL A 260 11.29 -6.38 8.80
N TYR A 261 12.01 -6.24 7.67
CA TYR A 261 12.18 -4.98 6.98
C TYR A 261 11.02 -4.83 6.00
N ALA A 262 10.33 -3.71 6.05
CA ALA A 262 9.10 -3.54 5.28
C ALA A 262 8.89 -2.09 4.83
N CYS A 263 8.33 -1.94 3.65
CA CYS A 263 7.81 -0.66 3.16
C CYS A 263 6.36 -0.50 3.64
N THR A 264 6.16 -0.31 4.95
CA THR A 264 4.84 -0.29 5.59
C THR A 264 4.48 1.05 6.21
N GLN A 265 3.19 1.36 6.29
CA GLN A 265 2.62 2.51 7.01
C GLN A 265 2.14 2.14 8.43
N ALA A 266 2.05 0.84 8.76
CA ALA A 266 1.43 0.31 9.99
C ALA A 266 2.36 -0.65 10.75
N PRO A 267 3.57 -0.23 11.21
CA PRO A 267 4.56 -1.15 11.78
C PRO A 267 4.12 -1.80 13.08
N PHE A 268 3.31 -1.13 13.89
CA PHE A 268 2.89 -1.66 15.20
C PHE A 268 1.79 -2.71 15.04
N GLU A 269 0.83 -2.47 14.16
CA GLU A 269 -0.23 -3.39 13.81
C GLU A 269 0.34 -4.66 13.17
N ILE A 270 1.30 -4.50 12.26
CA ILE A 270 2.03 -5.63 11.64
C ILE A 270 2.78 -6.41 12.70
N ARG A 271 3.46 -5.75 13.65
CA ARG A 271 4.17 -6.42 14.74
C ARG A 271 3.21 -7.30 15.57
N SER A 272 2.08 -6.74 16.01
CA SER A 272 1.08 -7.49 16.78
C SER A 272 0.47 -8.66 16.01
N MET A 273 0.28 -8.49 14.71
CA MET A 273 -0.23 -9.54 13.84
C MET A 273 0.81 -10.65 13.63
N LEU A 274 2.07 -10.29 13.34
CA LEU A 274 3.17 -11.26 13.19
C LEU A 274 3.38 -12.09 14.46
N ALA A 275 3.21 -11.49 15.64
CA ALA A 275 3.28 -12.22 16.91
C ALA A 275 2.28 -13.39 16.96
N LYS A 276 1.05 -13.18 16.50
CA LYS A 276 0.00 -14.20 16.43
C LYS A 276 0.26 -15.25 15.33
N ILE A 277 0.75 -14.81 14.16
CA ILE A 277 1.06 -15.71 13.03
C ILE A 277 2.24 -16.62 13.34
N LEU A 278 3.27 -16.09 14.01
CA LEU A 278 4.49 -16.82 14.34
C LEU A 278 4.44 -17.53 15.68
N ASP A 279 3.33 -17.41 16.42
CA ASP A 279 3.18 -17.91 17.80
C ASP A 279 4.35 -17.49 18.71
N LYS A 280 4.66 -16.17 18.68
CA LYS A 280 5.74 -15.55 19.45
C LYS A 280 5.23 -14.36 20.25
N PRO A 281 5.88 -14.01 21.38
CA PRO A 281 5.61 -12.76 22.08
C PRO A 281 6.03 -11.55 21.21
N GLU A 282 5.33 -10.42 21.37
CA GLU A 282 5.60 -9.21 20.57
C GLU A 282 7.02 -8.65 20.76
N GLU A 283 7.63 -8.85 21.93
CA GLU A 283 9.00 -8.45 22.24
C GLU A 283 10.06 -9.20 21.42
N ASP A 284 9.70 -10.33 20.83
CA ASP A 284 10.56 -11.10 19.92
C ASP A 284 10.32 -10.75 18.44
N ILE A 285 9.41 -9.81 18.17
CA ILE A 285 9.13 -9.32 16.81
C ILE A 285 9.60 -7.87 16.67
N ARG A 286 10.38 -7.62 15.65
CA ARG A 286 10.85 -6.28 15.27
C ARG A 286 10.43 -5.96 13.83
N VAL A 287 9.73 -4.86 13.62
CA VAL A 287 9.44 -4.32 12.29
C VAL A 287 10.31 -3.08 12.08
N ILE A 288 11.11 -3.10 11.02
CA ILE A 288 11.96 -1.99 10.60
C ILE A 288 11.33 -1.39 9.34
N VAL A 289 10.81 -0.18 9.48
CA VAL A 289 10.27 0.56 8.33
C VAL A 289 11.43 1.10 7.51
N THR A 290 11.50 0.69 6.26
CA THR A 290 12.42 1.26 5.28
C THR A 290 11.86 2.59 4.76
N PRO A 291 12.68 3.45 4.13
CA PRO A 291 12.15 4.60 3.39
C PRO A 291 11.01 4.19 2.48
N LEU A 292 9.94 5.01 2.45
CA LEU A 292 8.69 4.67 1.80
C LEU A 292 8.55 5.40 0.48
N GLY A 293 8.51 4.67 -0.63
CA GLY A 293 8.33 5.19 -1.98
C GLY A 293 6.86 5.34 -2.38
N GLY A 294 6.03 5.92 -1.48
CA GLY A 294 4.59 6.05 -1.60
C GLY A 294 3.85 4.95 -0.81
N GLY A 295 2.70 5.28 -0.24
CA GLY A 295 1.87 4.35 0.53
C GLY A 295 0.38 4.56 0.25
N PHE A 296 -0.15 5.76 0.51
CA PHE A 296 -1.52 6.19 0.21
C PHE A 296 -2.62 5.28 0.79
N GLY A 297 -2.31 4.55 1.88
CA GLY A 297 -3.16 3.55 2.49
C GLY A 297 -2.88 2.10 2.03
N LYS A 298 -2.33 1.88 0.83
CA LYS A 298 -2.03 0.55 0.30
C LYS A 298 -1.12 -0.29 1.20
N LYS A 299 -0.12 0.35 1.80
CA LYS A 299 0.92 -0.29 2.62
C LYS A 299 0.57 -0.33 4.12
N CYS A 300 -0.72 -0.27 4.46
CA CYS A 300 -1.21 -0.55 5.81
C CYS A 300 -1.42 -2.06 6.05
N ASP A 301 -1.73 -2.82 5.01
CA ASP A 301 -1.91 -4.27 5.10
C ASP A 301 -0.56 -5.01 5.10
N ALA A 302 -0.52 -6.14 5.81
CA ALA A 302 0.67 -6.98 5.95
C ALA A 302 0.76 -8.06 4.86
N PHE A 303 0.60 -7.67 3.63
CA PHE A 303 0.48 -8.58 2.51
C PHE A 303 1.74 -9.42 2.25
N LEU A 304 2.93 -8.85 2.42
CA LEU A 304 4.22 -9.55 2.23
C LEU A 304 4.96 -9.85 3.54
N GLU A 305 4.72 -9.06 4.57
CA GLU A 305 5.44 -9.16 5.83
C GLU A 305 5.21 -10.51 6.51
N ALA A 306 3.96 -10.98 6.50
CA ALA A 306 3.60 -12.27 7.08
C ALA A 306 4.23 -13.44 6.30
N PRO A 307 4.06 -13.57 4.97
CA PRO A 307 4.74 -14.62 4.21
C PRO A 307 6.25 -14.56 4.30
N ALA A 308 6.88 -13.38 4.32
CA ALA A 308 8.33 -13.22 4.43
C ALA A 308 8.85 -13.72 5.80
N ALA A 309 8.14 -13.38 6.88
CA ALA A 309 8.49 -13.81 8.23
C ALA A 309 8.34 -15.33 8.40
N VAL A 310 7.23 -15.91 7.91
CA VAL A 310 7.01 -17.36 7.93
C VAL A 310 8.09 -18.09 7.12
N ALA A 311 8.39 -17.59 5.92
CA ALA A 311 9.40 -18.18 5.06
C ALA A 311 10.81 -18.12 5.69
N ALA A 312 11.17 -16.99 6.30
CA ALA A 312 12.45 -16.86 6.99
C ALA A 312 12.56 -17.85 8.16
N GLN A 313 11.50 -18.06 8.90
CA GLN A 313 11.47 -19.06 9.99
C GLN A 313 11.55 -20.48 9.42
N ALA A 314 10.83 -20.80 8.36
CA ALA A 314 10.82 -22.11 7.74
C ALA A 314 12.14 -22.48 7.06
N CYS A 315 12.85 -21.51 6.48
CA CYS A 315 14.12 -21.70 5.79
C CYS A 315 15.34 -21.58 6.74
N GLY A 316 15.19 -20.93 7.90
CA GLY A 316 16.32 -20.57 8.78
C GLY A 316 17.29 -19.56 8.15
N GLN A 317 16.87 -18.84 7.14
CA GLN A 317 17.65 -17.84 6.38
C GLN A 317 16.76 -16.65 6.05
N PRO A 318 17.34 -15.45 5.84
CA PRO A 318 16.57 -14.30 5.39
C PRO A 318 15.91 -14.55 4.03
N VAL A 319 14.65 -14.11 3.91
CA VAL A 319 13.87 -14.22 2.66
C VAL A 319 13.30 -12.87 2.28
N LYS A 320 13.61 -12.42 1.06
CA LYS A 320 13.05 -11.22 0.45
C LYS A 320 11.95 -11.58 -0.53
N ILE A 321 10.85 -10.83 -0.46
CA ILE A 321 9.75 -10.89 -1.41
C ILE A 321 9.54 -9.48 -1.97
N THR A 322 9.54 -9.35 -3.29
CA THR A 322 9.23 -8.09 -3.98
C THR A 322 8.28 -8.37 -5.12
N LEU A 323 7.14 -7.69 -5.12
CA LEU A 323 6.17 -7.78 -6.20
C LEU A 323 6.71 -7.12 -7.47
N THR A 324 6.44 -7.73 -8.61
CA THR A 324 6.57 -7.02 -9.89
C THR A 324 5.54 -5.90 -9.96
N ARG A 325 5.76 -4.87 -10.77
CA ARG A 325 4.77 -3.81 -10.99
C ARG A 325 3.41 -4.38 -11.40
N ARG A 326 3.37 -5.43 -12.21
CA ARG A 326 2.13 -6.08 -12.62
C ARG A 326 1.39 -6.73 -11.45
N GLU A 327 2.09 -7.47 -10.59
CA GLU A 327 1.52 -8.06 -9.37
C GLU A 327 1.03 -6.98 -8.42
N ASP A 328 1.85 -5.97 -8.19
CA ASP A 328 1.54 -4.83 -7.34
C ASP A 328 0.25 -4.09 -7.78
N LEU A 329 0.06 -3.89 -9.09
CA LEU A 329 -1.14 -3.25 -9.63
C LEU A 329 -2.38 -4.15 -9.60
N LEU A 330 -2.22 -5.47 -9.80
CA LEU A 330 -3.36 -6.38 -9.97
C LEU A 330 -3.79 -7.08 -8.68
N LEU A 331 -2.86 -7.40 -7.80
CA LEU A 331 -3.05 -8.39 -6.75
C LEU A 331 -3.04 -7.81 -5.33
N THR A 332 -2.88 -6.50 -5.18
CA THR A 332 -2.90 -5.82 -3.88
C THR A 332 -4.20 -5.05 -3.68
N THR A 333 -4.36 -4.47 -2.48
CA THR A 333 -5.53 -3.65 -2.12
C THR A 333 -5.68 -2.42 -3.02
N LYS A 334 -6.92 -1.93 -3.12
CA LYS A 334 -7.31 -0.75 -3.89
C LYS A 334 -8.00 0.27 -2.99
N ARG A 335 -7.98 1.54 -3.37
CA ARG A 335 -8.92 2.50 -2.79
C ARG A 335 -10.33 2.03 -3.10
N HIS A 336 -11.17 1.95 -2.08
CA HIS A 336 -12.55 1.51 -2.22
C HIS A 336 -13.31 2.33 -3.25
N GLY A 337 -14.10 1.66 -4.07
CA GLY A 337 -15.18 2.30 -4.84
C GLY A 337 -16.34 2.63 -3.93
N TYR A 338 -17.09 3.68 -4.25
CA TYR A 338 -18.27 4.10 -3.50
C TYR A 338 -19.43 4.37 -4.42
N HIS A 339 -20.62 3.97 -3.96
CA HIS A 339 -21.89 4.52 -4.43
C HIS A 339 -22.55 5.25 -3.27
N THR A 340 -22.95 6.51 -3.49
CA THR A 340 -23.54 7.35 -2.45
C THR A 340 -24.79 8.06 -2.93
N ASP A 341 -25.87 7.94 -2.16
CA ASP A 341 -27.11 8.69 -2.37
C ASP A 341 -27.28 9.69 -1.23
N TYR A 342 -27.37 10.96 -1.57
CA TYR A 342 -27.59 12.06 -0.64
C TYR A 342 -28.96 12.70 -0.87
N GLU A 343 -29.72 12.89 0.20
CA GLU A 343 -30.80 13.86 0.27
C GLU A 343 -30.39 14.96 1.24
N ILE A 344 -30.28 16.20 0.75
CA ILE A 344 -29.80 17.35 1.52
C ILE A 344 -30.93 18.38 1.59
N GLY A 345 -31.24 18.87 2.78
CA GLY A 345 -32.27 19.89 3.00
C GLY A 345 -31.68 21.23 3.41
N PHE A 346 -32.15 22.29 2.74
CA PHE A 346 -31.81 23.68 3.04
C PHE A 346 -33.07 24.54 3.23
N THR A 347 -32.97 25.59 4.03
CA THR A 347 -33.96 26.68 3.99
C THR A 347 -33.80 27.51 2.72
N PRO A 348 -34.81 28.30 2.30
CA PRO A 348 -34.71 29.15 1.08
C PRO A 348 -33.56 30.16 1.11
N ASP A 349 -33.11 30.57 2.30
CA ASP A 349 -31.92 31.43 2.48
C ASP A 349 -30.60 30.68 2.52
N GLY A 350 -30.61 29.36 2.21
CA GLY A 350 -29.41 28.55 2.03
C GLY A 350 -28.82 27.94 3.30
N ARG A 351 -29.54 27.94 4.43
CA ARG A 351 -29.05 27.32 5.66
C ARG A 351 -29.30 25.82 5.63
N PHE A 352 -28.25 25.06 5.86
CA PHE A 352 -28.30 23.59 6.00
C PHE A 352 -29.22 23.17 7.15
N GLN A 353 -30.03 22.16 6.91
CA GLN A 353 -31.02 21.65 7.88
C GLN A 353 -30.84 20.16 8.18
N TYR A 354 -30.62 19.35 7.16
CA TYR A 354 -30.39 17.92 7.33
C TYR A 354 -29.60 17.32 6.17
N LEU A 355 -28.97 16.20 6.46
CA LEU A 355 -28.38 15.27 5.53
C LEU A 355 -28.92 13.87 5.79
N ASP A 356 -29.45 13.23 4.77
CA ASP A 356 -29.69 11.78 4.75
C ASP A 356 -28.79 11.18 3.68
N CYS A 357 -27.88 10.29 4.08
CA CYS A 357 -26.90 9.69 3.20
C CYS A 357 -26.95 8.17 3.29
N ARG A 358 -27.03 7.52 2.14
CA ARG A 358 -26.76 6.08 2.01
C ARG A 358 -25.45 5.91 1.27
N MET A 359 -24.54 5.16 1.87
CA MET A 359 -23.22 4.94 1.35
C MET A 359 -22.93 3.45 1.23
N PHE A 360 -22.53 3.03 0.06
CA PHE A 360 -22.05 1.67 -0.22
C PHE A 360 -20.58 1.77 -0.59
N SER A 361 -19.78 0.90 0.02
CA SER A 361 -18.34 0.79 -0.25
C SER A 361 -18.02 -0.60 -0.77
N ASP A 362 -17.19 -0.67 -1.82
CA ASP A 362 -16.68 -1.93 -2.35
C ASP A 362 -15.55 -2.45 -1.46
N GLY A 363 -15.85 -3.39 -0.58
CA GLY A 363 -14.90 -3.90 0.41
C GLY A 363 -14.01 -5.04 -0.07
N GLY A 364 -14.27 -5.60 -1.26
CA GLY A 364 -13.57 -6.80 -1.72
C GLY A 364 -13.88 -8.06 -0.89
N PRO A 365 -13.00 -9.09 -0.91
CA PRO A 365 -13.29 -10.38 -0.27
C PRO A 365 -13.01 -10.41 1.25
N TYR A 366 -12.20 -9.51 1.76
CA TYR A 366 -11.79 -9.44 3.16
C TYR A 366 -12.01 -8.06 3.75
N GLU A 367 -12.27 -7.98 5.04
CA GLU A 367 -12.54 -6.69 5.69
C GLU A 367 -11.34 -5.75 5.64
N CYS A 368 -10.15 -6.22 6.04
CA CYS A 368 -8.94 -5.41 6.14
C CYS A 368 -9.20 -4.00 6.72
N GLU A 369 -9.15 -2.97 5.87
CA GLU A 369 -9.41 -1.56 6.22
C GLU A 369 -10.84 -1.10 5.87
N SER A 370 -11.73 -1.99 5.42
CA SER A 370 -13.03 -1.60 4.87
C SER A 370 -13.95 -0.96 5.91
N TYR A 371 -13.93 -1.48 7.15
CA TYR A 371 -14.72 -0.89 8.24
C TYR A 371 -14.24 0.52 8.59
N SER A 372 -12.94 0.70 8.80
CA SER A 372 -12.37 2.00 9.18
C SER A 372 -12.56 3.04 8.07
N THR A 373 -12.42 2.62 6.81
CA THR A 373 -12.62 3.46 5.63
C THR A 373 -14.08 3.90 5.48
N LEU A 374 -15.03 2.97 5.64
CA LEU A 374 -16.46 3.28 5.59
C LEU A 374 -16.88 4.21 6.74
N MET A 375 -16.39 3.95 7.96
CA MET A 375 -16.67 4.79 9.12
C MET A 375 -16.10 6.19 8.97
N THR A 376 -14.88 6.33 8.45
CA THR A 376 -14.28 7.64 8.17
C THR A 376 -15.10 8.40 7.14
N GLY A 377 -15.53 7.74 6.05
CA GLY A 377 -16.43 8.32 5.05
C GLY A 377 -17.74 8.83 5.67
N ALA A 378 -18.37 8.01 6.51
CA ALA A 378 -19.61 8.38 7.20
C ALA A 378 -19.40 9.54 8.19
N LEU A 379 -18.27 9.57 8.91
CA LEU A 379 -17.96 10.64 9.87
C LEU A 379 -17.66 11.98 9.20
N MET A 380 -17.01 11.95 8.02
CA MET A 380 -16.66 13.16 7.26
C MET A 380 -17.81 13.71 6.42
N SER A 381 -18.87 12.95 6.26
CA SER A 381 -20.06 13.35 5.50
C SER A 381 -21.14 14.04 6.35
N CYS A 382 -20.97 14.12 7.68
CA CYS A 382 -21.99 14.63 8.61
C CYS A 382 -21.61 15.98 9.21
#